data_3006dc9ab8a7e70d4a8d1c598e7cb305
#
_entry.id   3006dc9ab8a7e70d4a8d1c598e7cb305
#
_cell.length_a   1.000
_cell.length_b   1.000
_cell.length_c   1.000
_cell.angle_alpha   90.00
_cell.angle_beta   90.00
_cell.angle_gamma   90.00
#
_symmetry.space_group_name_H-M   'P 1'
#
loop_
_entity.id
_entity.type
_entity.pdbx_description
1 polymer ?
#
loop_
_entity_poly.entity_id
_entity_poly.type
_entity_poly.pdbx_seq_one_letter_code
_entity_poly.pdbx_strand_id
1 'polypeptide(L)'
;NKINGIKAEESIEIEKILKNLSLSLFPIASKIKTTLGAIGQIDFIFAKAKYSKKINGICPLINDKKEINLYGARHPLISPEVVVPIDVSLGNNYTSLLITGPNTGGKTVTLKTVGLFCLMACSGILIPARENSSIFVFDNVFADIGDEQSIQESLSTFSSHMVNIIEILKEATSSSLVLLDELGSGTDPVEGASLAISILENLHTLGALTICTTHYPELKKYALTHEGFENASSDFDVEHLRPTYKLLIGIPGKSNAFAISKKLGLSDEILDRAKSFQKDDDVNICLLYTSPSPRDY
;
A
#
# COMPACT_ATOMS: atom_id res chain seq x y z
N ASN A 1 42.18 12.46 -55.08
CA ASN A 1 40.97 12.38 -55.92
C ASN A 1 40.50 10.96 -56.25
N LYS A 2 41.39 9.99 -56.62
CA LYS A 2 41.02 8.63 -56.99
C LYS A 2 40.42 7.81 -55.83
N ILE A 3 40.93 7.96 -54.60
CA ILE A 3 40.45 7.31 -53.39
C ILE A 3 39.03 7.79 -53.02
N ASN A 4 38.77 9.09 -53.14
CA ASN A 4 37.44 9.63 -52.89
C ASN A 4 36.37 9.17 -53.89
N GLY A 5 36.80 8.96 -55.16
CA GLY A 5 35.91 8.35 -56.16
C GLY A 5 35.51 6.93 -55.81
N ILE A 6 36.50 6.09 -55.42
CA ILE A 6 36.25 4.70 -55.03
C ILE A 6 35.35 4.60 -53.79
N LYS A 7 35.54 5.47 -52.80
CA LYS A 7 34.68 5.54 -51.59
C LYS A 7 33.24 5.95 -51.94
N ALA A 8 33.06 6.83 -52.90
CA ALA A 8 31.73 7.22 -53.36
C ALA A 8 31.02 6.07 -54.10
N GLU A 9 31.75 5.34 -54.96
CA GLU A 9 31.21 4.15 -55.64
C GLU A 9 30.86 3.03 -54.65
N GLU A 10 31.70 2.77 -53.64
CA GLU A 10 31.44 1.82 -52.57
C GLU A 10 30.14 2.18 -51.82
N SER A 11 29.97 3.46 -51.43
CA SER A 11 28.77 3.92 -50.73
C SER A 11 27.50 3.74 -51.55
N ILE A 12 27.55 3.99 -52.86
CA ILE A 12 26.44 3.80 -53.78
C ILE A 12 26.07 2.30 -53.90
N GLU A 13 27.07 1.42 -54.00
CA GLU A 13 26.81 -0.01 -54.09
C GLU A 13 26.26 -0.59 -52.79
N ILE A 14 26.74 -0.14 -51.62
CA ILE A 14 26.19 -0.48 -50.31
C ILE A 14 24.70 -0.07 -50.23
N GLU A 15 24.38 1.15 -50.64
CA GLU A 15 22.99 1.64 -50.62
C GLU A 15 22.08 0.79 -51.52
N LYS A 16 22.56 0.44 -52.70
CA LYS A 16 21.86 -0.42 -53.67
C LYS A 16 21.60 -1.84 -53.11
N ILE A 17 22.61 -2.44 -52.46
CA ILE A 17 22.50 -3.75 -51.82
C ILE A 17 21.45 -3.68 -50.68
N LEU A 18 21.54 -2.68 -49.81
CA LEU A 18 20.59 -2.49 -48.69
C LEU A 18 19.16 -2.28 -49.20
N LYS A 19 18.99 -1.50 -50.26
CA LYS A 19 17.67 -1.28 -50.89
C LYS A 19 17.11 -2.58 -51.46
N ASN A 20 17.90 -3.38 -52.13
CA ASN A 20 17.48 -4.67 -52.69
C ASN A 20 17.10 -5.66 -51.59
N LEU A 21 17.86 -5.73 -50.48
CA LEU A 21 17.54 -6.53 -49.31
C LEU A 21 16.23 -6.06 -48.66
N SER A 22 16.03 -4.76 -48.51
CA SER A 22 14.79 -4.20 -47.98
C SER A 22 13.58 -4.52 -48.85
N LEU A 23 13.71 -4.42 -50.16
CA LEU A 23 12.67 -4.79 -51.12
C LEU A 23 12.32 -6.28 -51.05
N SER A 24 13.29 -7.16 -50.80
CA SER A 24 13.04 -8.60 -50.66
C SER A 24 12.26 -8.95 -49.40
N LEU A 25 12.37 -8.12 -48.33
CA LEU A 25 11.61 -8.28 -47.08
C LEU A 25 10.20 -7.69 -47.14
N PHE A 26 9.95 -6.74 -48.05
CA PHE A 26 8.69 -6.02 -48.10
C PHE A 26 7.46 -6.93 -48.21
N PRO A 27 7.45 -8.03 -49.05
CA PRO A 27 6.29 -8.93 -49.20
C PRO A 27 5.95 -9.68 -47.91
N ILE A 28 6.90 -9.84 -46.98
CA ILE A 28 6.72 -10.57 -45.70
C ILE A 28 6.70 -9.65 -44.48
N ALA A 29 6.84 -8.33 -44.66
CA ALA A 29 6.90 -7.36 -43.58
C ALA A 29 5.68 -7.45 -42.64
N SER A 30 4.48 -7.61 -43.17
CA SER A 30 3.26 -7.81 -42.39
C SER A 30 3.32 -9.07 -41.51
N LYS A 31 3.80 -10.19 -42.09
CA LYS A 31 3.97 -11.43 -41.33
C LYS A 31 5.01 -11.29 -40.22
N ILE A 32 6.13 -10.61 -40.51
CA ILE A 32 7.17 -10.31 -39.49
C ILE A 32 6.57 -9.50 -38.33
N LYS A 33 5.80 -8.45 -38.63
CA LYS A 33 5.14 -7.62 -37.59
C LYS A 33 4.18 -8.43 -36.72
N THR A 34 3.35 -9.28 -37.34
CA THR A 34 2.42 -10.16 -36.60
C THR A 34 3.18 -11.16 -35.72
N THR A 35 4.24 -11.79 -36.29
CA THR A 35 5.07 -12.75 -35.55
C THR A 35 5.78 -12.07 -34.36
N LEU A 36 6.31 -10.85 -34.55
CA LEU A 36 6.94 -10.10 -33.49
C LEU A 36 5.96 -9.77 -32.36
N GLY A 37 4.72 -9.40 -32.71
CA GLY A 37 3.64 -9.20 -31.71
C GLY A 37 3.34 -10.47 -30.91
N ALA A 38 3.25 -11.63 -31.61
CA ALA A 38 3.01 -12.90 -30.91
C ALA A 38 4.18 -13.30 -29.99
N ILE A 39 5.42 -13.10 -30.43
CA ILE A 39 6.62 -13.34 -29.61
C ILE A 39 6.60 -12.45 -28.38
N GLY A 40 6.26 -11.16 -28.51
CA GLY A 40 6.17 -10.24 -27.38
C GLY A 40 5.12 -10.69 -26.35
N GLN A 41 3.96 -11.17 -26.80
CA GLN A 41 2.93 -11.73 -25.90
C GLN A 41 3.42 -12.98 -25.17
N ILE A 42 4.08 -13.90 -25.87
CA ILE A 42 4.64 -15.12 -25.29
C ILE A 42 5.71 -14.76 -24.25
N ASP A 43 6.64 -13.85 -24.58
CA ASP A 43 7.70 -13.42 -23.67
C ASP A 43 7.10 -12.79 -22.39
N PHE A 44 6.06 -11.96 -22.53
CA PHE A 44 5.36 -11.38 -21.39
C PHE A 44 4.69 -12.44 -20.50
N ILE A 45 4.06 -13.47 -21.08
CA ILE A 45 3.49 -14.59 -20.33
C ILE A 45 4.59 -15.35 -19.57
N PHE A 46 5.72 -15.63 -20.21
CA PHE A 46 6.86 -16.28 -19.56
C PHE A 46 7.46 -15.41 -18.45
N ALA A 47 7.56 -14.09 -18.66
CA ALA A 47 8.04 -13.17 -17.63
C ALA A 47 7.15 -13.20 -16.37
N LYS A 48 5.82 -13.13 -16.55
CA LYS A 48 4.85 -13.27 -15.43
C LYS A 48 4.99 -14.62 -14.73
N ALA A 49 5.09 -15.72 -15.47
CA ALA A 49 5.23 -17.06 -14.90
C ALA A 49 6.54 -17.23 -14.12
N LYS A 50 7.66 -16.74 -14.64
CA LYS A 50 8.96 -16.75 -13.96
C LYS A 50 8.93 -15.92 -12.67
N TYR A 51 8.33 -14.73 -12.74
CA TYR A 51 8.18 -13.86 -11.57
C TYR A 51 7.30 -14.51 -10.50
N SER A 52 6.15 -15.05 -10.89
CA SER A 52 5.24 -15.75 -9.99
C SER A 52 5.91 -16.93 -9.27
N LYS A 53 6.71 -17.71 -10.00
CA LYS A 53 7.51 -18.79 -9.40
C LYS A 53 8.56 -18.25 -8.42
N LYS A 54 9.22 -17.14 -8.75
CA LYS A 54 10.24 -16.51 -7.90
C LYS A 54 9.67 -16.05 -6.55
N ILE A 55 8.45 -15.51 -6.54
CA ILE A 55 7.80 -14.99 -5.32
C ILE A 55 6.93 -16.04 -4.60
N ASN A 56 6.91 -17.31 -5.07
CA ASN A 56 5.97 -18.34 -4.62
C ASN A 56 4.52 -17.85 -4.65
N GLY A 57 4.14 -17.22 -5.77
CA GLY A 57 2.82 -16.61 -5.93
C GLY A 57 1.72 -17.64 -6.14
N ILE A 58 0.54 -17.35 -5.58
CA ILE A 58 -0.70 -18.08 -5.77
C ILE A 58 -1.68 -17.25 -6.61
N CYS A 59 -2.64 -17.91 -7.26
CA CYS A 59 -3.75 -17.23 -7.91
C CYS A 59 -4.80 -16.89 -6.84
N PRO A 60 -5.06 -15.61 -6.53
CA PRO A 60 -6.09 -15.26 -5.58
C PRO A 60 -7.48 -15.59 -6.15
N LEU A 61 -8.43 -15.89 -5.28
CA LEU A 61 -9.83 -16.00 -5.65
C LEU A 61 -10.37 -14.61 -5.98
N ILE A 62 -10.95 -14.45 -7.15
CA ILE A 62 -11.64 -13.20 -7.50
C ILE A 62 -13.07 -13.28 -6.97
N ASN A 63 -13.51 -12.26 -6.23
CA ASN A 63 -14.84 -12.19 -5.65
C ASN A 63 -15.61 -10.96 -6.12
N ASP A 64 -16.95 -11.04 -6.08
CA ASP A 64 -17.85 -9.96 -6.45
C ASP A 64 -18.43 -9.21 -5.22
N LYS A 65 -17.96 -9.56 -4.01
CA LYS A 65 -18.51 -9.05 -2.74
C LYS A 65 -17.84 -7.77 -2.25
N LYS A 66 -16.89 -7.22 -2.98
CA LYS A 66 -16.01 -6.11 -2.56
C LYS A 66 -15.23 -6.44 -1.28
N GLU A 67 -14.67 -7.61 -1.22
CA GLU A 67 -13.88 -8.06 -0.08
C GLU A 67 -12.41 -8.26 -0.46
N ILE A 68 -11.53 -7.92 0.44
CA ILE A 68 -10.11 -8.29 0.43
C ILE A 68 -9.89 -9.21 1.61
N ASN A 69 -9.48 -10.45 1.35
CA ASN A 69 -9.06 -11.40 2.39
C ASN A 69 -7.70 -11.96 2.00
N LEU A 70 -6.66 -11.49 2.63
CA LEU A 70 -5.28 -11.90 2.40
C LEU A 70 -4.75 -12.67 3.59
N TYR A 71 -4.24 -13.87 3.35
CA TYR A 71 -3.67 -14.73 4.37
C TYR A 71 -2.18 -14.93 4.10
N GLY A 72 -1.36 -14.66 5.11
CA GLY A 72 0.09 -14.82 5.02
C GLY A 72 0.72 -14.01 3.88
N ALA A 73 0.19 -12.82 3.61
CA ALA A 73 0.66 -11.92 2.56
C ALA A 73 2.08 -11.44 2.83
N ARG A 74 2.98 -11.55 1.85
CA ARG A 74 4.39 -11.13 1.93
C ARG A 74 4.70 -10.10 0.87
N HIS A 75 5.25 -8.97 1.25
CA HIS A 75 5.63 -7.94 0.28
C HIS A 75 6.69 -8.48 -0.70
N PRO A 76 6.44 -8.51 -2.02
CA PRO A 76 7.27 -9.24 -2.98
C PRO A 76 8.67 -8.66 -3.19
N LEU A 77 8.90 -7.41 -2.79
CA LEU A 77 10.20 -6.73 -2.88
C LEU A 77 11.02 -6.80 -1.58
N ILE A 78 10.49 -7.44 -0.53
CA ILE A 78 11.23 -7.70 0.70
C ILE A 78 11.77 -9.14 0.64
N SER A 79 13.02 -9.31 1.09
CA SER A 79 13.64 -10.65 1.10
C SER A 79 12.75 -11.67 1.85
N PRO A 80 12.55 -12.87 1.30
CA PRO A 80 11.78 -13.95 1.95
C PRO A 80 12.27 -14.32 3.34
N GLU A 81 13.55 -14.07 3.65
CA GLU A 81 14.18 -14.40 4.93
C GLU A 81 13.79 -13.44 6.05
N VAL A 82 13.40 -12.20 5.71
CA VAL A 82 13.09 -11.16 6.69
C VAL A 82 11.64 -10.67 6.63
N VAL A 83 10.93 -10.95 5.53
CA VAL A 83 9.53 -10.55 5.39
C VAL A 83 8.65 -11.29 6.39
N VAL A 84 7.90 -10.54 7.19
CA VAL A 84 6.89 -11.12 8.08
C VAL A 84 5.56 -11.18 7.34
N PRO A 85 4.93 -12.36 7.26
CA PRO A 85 3.62 -12.50 6.63
C PRO A 85 2.54 -11.80 7.47
N ILE A 86 1.61 -11.15 6.80
CA ILE A 86 0.47 -10.48 7.43
C ILE A 86 -0.85 -11.08 6.93
N ASP A 87 -1.85 -11.06 7.80
CA ASP A 87 -3.23 -11.36 7.44
C ASP A 87 -4.03 -10.05 7.43
N VAL A 88 -4.80 -9.81 6.35
CA VAL A 88 -5.59 -8.59 6.18
C VAL A 88 -6.98 -8.96 5.69
N SER A 89 -8.01 -8.44 6.35
CA SER A 89 -9.40 -8.52 5.87
C SER A 89 -9.99 -7.13 5.76
N LEU A 90 -10.83 -6.88 4.75
CA LEU A 90 -11.54 -5.62 4.52
C LEU A 90 -12.76 -5.88 3.63
N GLY A 91 -13.86 -5.17 3.86
CA GLY A 91 -15.07 -5.24 3.05
C GLY A 91 -16.16 -6.15 3.60
N ASN A 92 -15.87 -7.00 4.58
CA ASN A 92 -16.84 -7.91 5.19
C ASN A 92 -17.72 -7.18 6.23
N ASN A 93 -17.15 -6.89 7.40
CA ASN A 93 -17.86 -6.25 8.51
C ASN A 93 -17.57 -4.73 8.57
N TYR A 94 -16.56 -4.26 7.89
CA TYR A 94 -16.12 -2.87 7.86
C TYR A 94 -15.52 -2.53 6.50
N THR A 95 -15.69 -1.29 6.10
CA THR A 95 -15.16 -0.75 4.83
C THR A 95 -13.89 0.05 5.04
N SER A 96 -13.60 0.44 6.28
CA SER A 96 -12.45 1.26 6.63
C SER A 96 -11.62 0.60 7.72
N LEU A 97 -10.32 0.37 7.44
CA LEU A 97 -9.36 -0.21 8.37
C LEU A 97 -8.32 0.85 8.79
N LEU A 98 -8.27 1.17 10.09
CA LEU A 98 -7.36 2.15 10.65
C LEU A 98 -6.18 1.45 11.32
N ILE A 99 -5.00 1.54 10.71
CA ILE A 99 -3.78 0.90 11.22
C ILE A 99 -3.01 1.89 12.08
N THR A 100 -2.77 1.53 13.32
CA THR A 100 -2.08 2.36 14.31
C THR A 100 -0.84 1.65 14.84
N GLY A 101 0.02 2.37 15.54
CA GLY A 101 1.28 1.82 16.08
C GLY A 101 2.51 2.65 15.70
N PRO A 102 3.73 2.24 16.08
CA PRO A 102 4.95 2.99 15.77
C PRO A 102 5.24 3.02 14.27
N ASN A 103 5.96 4.05 13.78
CA ASN A 103 6.33 4.18 12.35
C ASN A 103 7.18 2.99 11.87
N THR A 104 8.05 2.50 12.71
CA THR A 104 8.88 1.33 12.43
C THR A 104 8.11 0.01 12.39
N GLY A 105 6.83 0.00 12.75
CA GLY A 105 6.01 -1.22 12.89
C GLY A 105 5.53 -1.84 11.57
N GLY A 106 5.80 -1.22 10.41
CA GLY A 106 5.44 -1.76 9.10
C GLY A 106 4.05 -1.33 8.59
N LYS A 107 3.45 -0.26 9.15
CA LYS A 107 2.14 0.27 8.71
C LYS A 107 2.13 0.59 7.21
N THR A 108 3.06 1.42 6.75
CA THR A 108 3.22 1.78 5.34
C THR A 108 3.48 0.56 4.44
N VAL A 109 4.23 -0.42 4.93
CA VAL A 109 4.48 -1.68 4.20
C VAL A 109 3.19 -2.47 4.04
N THR A 110 2.32 -2.49 5.05
CA THR A 110 1.00 -3.13 4.96
C THR A 110 0.14 -2.48 3.88
N LEU A 111 0.02 -1.14 3.87
CA LEU A 111 -0.67 -0.39 2.82
C LEU A 111 -0.15 -0.74 1.43
N LYS A 112 1.17 -0.65 1.25
CA LYS A 112 1.85 -0.97 -0.01
C LYS A 112 1.61 -2.41 -0.44
N THR A 113 1.62 -3.37 0.50
CA THR A 113 1.37 -4.78 0.21
C THR A 113 -0.03 -5.00 -0.33
N VAL A 114 -1.05 -4.46 0.33
CA VAL A 114 -2.45 -4.61 -0.10
C VAL A 114 -2.68 -3.97 -1.46
N GLY A 115 -2.27 -2.71 -1.65
CA GLY A 115 -2.42 -2.01 -2.92
C GLY A 115 -1.71 -2.73 -4.07
N LEU A 116 -0.47 -3.14 -3.84
CA LEU A 116 0.31 -3.88 -4.84
C LEU A 116 -0.35 -5.21 -5.23
N PHE A 117 -0.92 -5.95 -4.26
CA PHE A 117 -1.59 -7.21 -4.54
C PHE A 117 -2.86 -7.02 -5.36
N CYS A 118 -3.64 -5.97 -5.10
CA CYS A 118 -4.79 -5.63 -5.93
C CYS A 118 -4.36 -5.32 -7.37
N LEU A 119 -3.31 -4.51 -7.56
CA LEU A 119 -2.77 -4.20 -8.89
C LEU A 119 -2.16 -5.41 -9.59
N MET A 120 -1.47 -6.30 -8.86
CA MET A 120 -0.94 -7.56 -9.39
C MET A 120 -2.06 -8.47 -9.88
N ALA A 121 -3.11 -8.66 -9.06
CA ALA A 121 -4.27 -9.48 -9.43
C ALA A 121 -4.96 -8.93 -10.68
N CYS A 122 -5.22 -7.62 -10.76
CA CYS A 122 -5.80 -6.96 -11.94
C CYS A 122 -4.92 -7.11 -13.19
N SER A 123 -3.59 -7.23 -13.03
CA SER A 123 -2.63 -7.44 -14.12
C SER A 123 -2.42 -8.92 -14.49
N GLY A 124 -3.11 -9.84 -13.82
CA GLY A 124 -2.94 -11.28 -13.99
C GLY A 124 -1.56 -11.78 -13.55
N ILE A 125 -1.01 -11.18 -12.50
CA ILE A 125 0.23 -11.59 -11.82
C ILE A 125 -0.18 -12.26 -10.51
N LEU A 126 0.40 -13.43 -10.21
CA LEU A 126 0.16 -14.15 -8.97
C LEU A 126 0.70 -13.36 -7.76
N ILE A 127 0.06 -13.52 -6.61
CA ILE A 127 0.42 -12.81 -5.37
C ILE A 127 1.11 -13.74 -4.36
N PRO A 128 2.13 -13.29 -3.64
CA PRO A 128 2.81 -14.08 -2.61
C PRO A 128 2.01 -14.12 -1.29
N ALA A 129 0.94 -14.89 -1.29
CA ALA A 129 0.04 -15.12 -0.17
C ALA A 129 -0.23 -16.61 0.02
N ARG A 130 -1.02 -16.98 1.03
CA ARG A 130 -1.50 -18.35 1.22
C ARG A 130 -2.74 -18.60 0.37
N GLU A 131 -3.02 -19.86 0.09
CA GLU A 131 -4.26 -20.31 -0.56
C GLU A 131 -5.50 -19.77 0.18
N ASN A 132 -6.62 -19.68 -0.53
CA ASN A 132 -7.87 -19.07 -0.09
C ASN A 132 -7.82 -17.55 0.11
N SER A 133 -6.72 -16.87 -0.22
CA SER A 133 -6.72 -15.41 -0.33
C SER A 133 -7.62 -14.97 -1.47
N SER A 134 -8.44 -13.94 -1.21
CA SER A 134 -9.40 -13.43 -2.19
C SER A 134 -9.29 -11.92 -2.32
N ILE A 135 -9.52 -11.42 -3.53
CA ILE A 135 -9.44 -10.00 -3.88
C ILE A 135 -10.62 -9.63 -4.76
N PHE A 136 -11.21 -8.46 -4.52
CA PHE A 136 -12.14 -7.82 -5.43
C PHE A 136 -11.38 -7.07 -6.53
N VAL A 137 -11.89 -7.04 -7.74
CA VAL A 137 -11.33 -6.26 -8.85
C VAL A 137 -11.86 -4.84 -8.76
N PHE A 138 -11.03 -3.94 -8.28
CA PHE A 138 -11.36 -2.53 -8.11
C PHE A 138 -11.29 -1.78 -9.45
N ASP A 139 -12.17 -0.80 -9.63
CA ASP A 139 -12.11 0.13 -10.77
C ASP A 139 -10.86 1.00 -10.68
N ASN A 140 -10.55 1.47 -9.46
CA ASN A 140 -9.38 2.29 -9.18
C ASN A 140 -8.74 1.88 -7.84
N VAL A 141 -7.41 1.99 -7.79
CA VAL A 141 -6.63 1.87 -6.56
C VAL A 141 -5.88 3.19 -6.37
N PHE A 142 -6.37 3.99 -5.44
CA PHE A 142 -5.76 5.27 -5.09
C PHE A 142 -4.82 5.13 -3.92
N ALA A 143 -3.72 5.86 -3.95
CA ALA A 143 -2.73 5.82 -2.87
C ALA A 143 -2.16 7.21 -2.61
N ASP A 144 -2.26 7.64 -1.36
CA ASP A 144 -1.51 8.76 -0.80
C ASP A 144 -0.51 8.18 0.20
N ILE A 145 0.67 7.78 -0.30
CA ILE A 145 1.69 7.03 0.45
C ILE A 145 3.08 7.59 0.15
N GLY A 146 3.75 8.05 1.16
CA GLY A 146 5.15 8.46 1.09
C GLY A 146 5.39 9.85 1.66
N ASP A 147 6.62 10.07 2.14
CA ASP A 147 7.12 11.39 2.51
C ASP A 147 7.63 12.05 1.22
N GLU A 148 6.94 13.08 0.73
CA GLU A 148 7.48 13.96 -0.30
C GLU A 148 8.61 14.81 0.29
N GLN A 149 9.76 14.20 0.57
CA GLN A 149 11.00 14.90 0.92
C GLN A 149 11.69 15.47 -0.32
N SER A 150 10.94 15.95 -1.30
CA SER A 150 11.52 16.67 -2.42
C SER A 150 11.82 18.09 -1.99
N ILE A 151 13.12 18.40 -1.87
CA ILE A 151 13.68 19.74 -1.55
C ILE A 151 13.21 20.83 -2.54
N GLN A 152 12.47 20.48 -3.59
CA GLN A 152 12.10 21.38 -4.69
C GLN A 152 10.68 21.91 -4.66
N GLU A 153 9.78 21.42 -3.79
CA GLU A 153 8.43 21.94 -3.73
C GLU A 153 8.17 22.80 -2.48
N SER A 154 7.76 24.02 -2.71
CA SER A 154 7.50 25.08 -1.72
C SER A 154 6.21 24.88 -0.90
N LEU A 155 5.46 23.79 -1.14
CA LEU A 155 4.28 23.43 -0.38
C LEU A 155 4.67 22.65 0.87
N SER A 156 4.01 22.92 2.01
CA SER A 156 4.21 22.09 3.20
C SER A 156 3.75 20.65 2.92
N THR A 157 4.35 19.67 3.59
CA THR A 157 4.00 18.24 3.47
C THR A 157 2.49 18.02 3.57
N PHE A 158 1.82 18.72 4.49
CA PHE A 158 0.36 18.68 4.64
C PHE A 158 -0.38 19.12 3.38
N SER A 159 0.06 20.21 2.72
CA SER A 159 -0.61 20.74 1.53
C SER A 159 -0.49 19.78 0.35
N SER A 160 0.65 19.11 0.17
CA SER A 160 0.86 18.13 -0.90
C SER A 160 -0.08 16.93 -0.74
N HIS A 161 -0.14 16.35 0.48
CA HIS A 161 -1.07 15.27 0.79
C HIS A 161 -2.51 15.69 0.57
N MET A 162 -2.88 16.90 0.99
CA MET A 162 -4.26 17.39 0.86
C MET A 162 -4.68 17.58 -0.60
N VAL A 163 -3.79 18.07 -1.47
CA VAL A 163 -4.05 18.17 -2.92
C VAL A 163 -4.33 16.79 -3.51
N ASN A 164 -3.50 15.80 -3.20
CA ASN A 164 -3.70 14.43 -3.67
C ASN A 164 -5.02 13.82 -3.14
N ILE A 165 -5.31 13.99 -1.85
CA ILE A 165 -6.56 13.51 -1.23
C ILE A 165 -7.79 14.18 -1.89
N ILE A 166 -7.74 15.47 -2.21
CA ILE A 166 -8.82 16.16 -2.90
C ILE A 166 -9.08 15.55 -4.29
N GLU A 167 -8.04 15.19 -5.03
CA GLU A 167 -8.16 14.52 -6.33
C GLU A 167 -8.75 13.12 -6.16
N ILE A 168 -8.27 12.36 -5.17
CA ILE A 168 -8.83 11.05 -4.83
C ILE A 168 -10.32 11.14 -4.52
N LEU A 169 -10.75 12.09 -3.69
CA LEU A 169 -12.15 12.28 -3.32
C LEU A 169 -13.06 12.65 -4.51
N LYS A 170 -12.52 13.30 -5.55
CA LYS A 170 -13.26 13.63 -6.77
C LYS A 170 -13.45 12.41 -7.68
N GLU A 171 -12.50 11.52 -7.73
CA GLU A 171 -12.46 10.41 -8.68
C GLU A 171 -12.88 9.06 -8.06
N ALA A 172 -12.85 8.94 -6.73
CA ALA A 172 -13.21 7.72 -6.04
C ALA A 172 -14.68 7.33 -6.31
N THR A 173 -14.90 6.03 -6.44
CA THR A 173 -16.21 5.41 -6.61
C THR A 173 -16.47 4.41 -5.48
N SER A 174 -17.68 3.89 -5.41
CA SER A 174 -17.99 2.80 -4.48
C SER A 174 -17.20 1.51 -4.75
N SER A 175 -16.56 1.37 -5.90
CA SER A 175 -15.71 0.23 -6.28
C SER A 175 -14.22 0.58 -6.25
N SER A 176 -13.84 1.63 -5.55
CA SER A 176 -12.42 2.04 -5.38
C SER A 176 -11.82 1.47 -4.10
N LEU A 177 -10.52 1.24 -4.14
CA LEU A 177 -9.66 1.03 -2.97
C LEU A 177 -8.85 2.30 -2.73
N VAL A 178 -8.90 2.84 -1.50
CA VAL A 178 -8.19 4.07 -1.11
C VAL A 178 -7.21 3.74 0.01
N LEU A 179 -5.94 4.11 -0.19
CA LEU A 179 -4.83 3.84 0.72
C LEU A 179 -4.22 5.18 1.16
N LEU A 180 -4.33 5.51 2.44
CA LEU A 180 -3.90 6.79 3.00
C LEU A 180 -2.85 6.57 4.09
N ASP A 181 -1.64 7.06 3.89
CA ASP A 181 -0.59 6.96 4.91
C ASP A 181 -0.52 8.24 5.74
N GLU A 182 -0.42 8.10 7.06
CA GLU A 182 -0.33 9.20 8.03
C GLU A 182 -1.41 10.29 7.86
N LEU A 183 -2.67 9.86 7.60
CA LEU A 183 -3.79 10.74 7.31
C LEU A 183 -3.95 11.85 8.37
N GLY A 184 -3.97 13.11 7.90
CA GLY A 184 -4.10 14.32 8.72
C GLY A 184 -2.79 14.82 9.33
N SER A 185 -1.63 14.18 9.09
CA SER A 185 -0.35 14.62 9.62
C SER A 185 0.13 15.94 9.00
N GLY A 186 1.04 16.63 9.68
CA GLY A 186 1.70 17.84 9.17
C GLY A 186 0.96 19.15 9.46
N THR A 187 -0.11 19.14 10.25
CA THR A 187 -0.85 20.33 10.73
C THR A 187 -1.11 20.26 12.23
N ASP A 188 -1.91 21.20 12.74
CA ASP A 188 -2.40 21.13 14.13
C ASP A 188 -3.11 19.80 14.39
N PRO A 189 -2.78 19.08 15.47
CA PRO A 189 -3.32 17.74 15.74
C PRO A 189 -4.85 17.68 15.81
N VAL A 190 -5.51 18.71 16.35
CA VAL A 190 -6.97 18.74 16.50
C VAL A 190 -7.64 18.96 15.14
N GLU A 191 -7.10 19.88 14.33
CA GLU A 191 -7.58 20.13 12.99
C GLU A 191 -7.31 18.92 12.09
N GLY A 192 -6.10 18.35 12.13
CA GLY A 192 -5.70 17.18 11.38
C GLY A 192 -6.57 15.96 11.64
N ALA A 193 -6.83 15.66 12.92
CA ALA A 193 -7.72 14.57 13.31
C ALA A 193 -9.16 14.78 12.83
N SER A 194 -9.68 16.01 12.94
CA SER A 194 -11.04 16.35 12.52
C SER A 194 -11.22 16.21 11.00
N LEU A 195 -10.24 16.70 10.23
CA LEU A 195 -10.23 16.53 8.77
C LEU A 195 -10.13 15.05 8.37
N ALA A 196 -9.26 14.30 9.03
CA ALA A 196 -9.09 12.88 8.77
C ALA A 196 -10.39 12.08 9.00
N ILE A 197 -11.10 12.34 10.11
CA ILE A 197 -12.41 11.71 10.37
C ILE A 197 -13.39 12.06 9.25
N SER A 198 -13.51 13.33 8.87
CA SER A 198 -14.46 13.77 7.84
C SER A 198 -14.15 13.16 6.47
N ILE A 199 -12.88 13.01 6.11
CA ILE A 199 -12.44 12.34 4.87
C ILE A 199 -12.85 10.86 4.90
N LEU A 200 -12.60 10.16 6.02
CA LEU A 200 -12.94 8.75 6.18
C LEU A 200 -14.47 8.52 6.15
N GLU A 201 -15.26 9.40 6.77
CA GLU A 201 -16.73 9.35 6.71
C GLU A 201 -17.24 9.54 5.28
N ASN A 202 -16.65 10.44 4.51
CA ASN A 202 -17.00 10.67 3.12
C ASN A 202 -16.74 9.41 2.27
N LEU A 203 -15.54 8.81 2.39
CA LEU A 203 -15.18 7.58 1.69
C LEU A 203 -16.05 6.39 2.11
N HIS A 204 -16.38 6.27 3.40
CA HIS A 204 -17.29 5.25 3.92
C HIS A 204 -18.71 5.42 3.35
N THR A 205 -19.25 6.64 3.34
CA THR A 205 -20.56 6.97 2.77
C THR A 205 -20.61 6.66 1.28
N LEU A 206 -19.53 6.92 0.55
CA LEU A 206 -19.38 6.55 -0.85
C LEU A 206 -19.37 5.02 -1.05
N GLY A 207 -19.00 4.25 -0.03
CA GLY A 207 -18.86 2.79 -0.09
C GLY A 207 -17.52 2.32 -0.64
N ALA A 208 -16.50 3.20 -0.70
CA ALA A 208 -15.14 2.84 -1.06
C ALA A 208 -14.48 2.03 0.06
N LEU A 209 -13.63 1.05 -0.29
CA LEU A 209 -12.80 0.39 0.69
C LEU A 209 -11.58 1.25 1.02
N THR A 210 -11.33 1.47 2.31
CA THR A 210 -10.25 2.36 2.74
C THR A 210 -9.34 1.69 3.76
N ILE A 211 -8.03 1.81 3.57
CA ILE A 211 -7.05 1.52 4.61
C ILE A 211 -6.26 2.80 4.87
N CYS A 212 -6.22 3.22 6.12
CA CYS A 212 -5.40 4.36 6.49
C CYS A 212 -4.48 4.07 7.66
N THR A 213 -3.36 4.75 7.72
CA THR A 213 -2.52 4.78 8.92
C THR A 213 -2.67 6.11 9.63
N THR A 214 -2.56 6.10 10.93
CA THR A 214 -2.66 7.31 11.74
C THR A 214 -1.97 7.15 13.09
N HIS A 215 -1.61 8.29 13.68
CA HIS A 215 -1.12 8.39 15.05
C HIS A 215 -2.14 9.04 16.00
N TYR A 216 -3.26 9.56 15.47
CA TYR A 216 -4.24 10.31 16.27
C TYR A 216 -5.09 9.39 17.14
N PRO A 217 -5.14 9.64 18.46
CA PRO A 217 -6.02 8.92 19.38
C PRO A 217 -7.51 9.07 19.04
N GLU A 218 -7.89 10.23 18.50
CA GLU A 218 -9.27 10.56 18.11
C GLU A 218 -9.79 9.59 17.05
N LEU A 219 -8.97 9.26 16.05
CA LEU A 219 -9.35 8.30 14.99
C LEU A 219 -9.51 6.89 15.57
N LYS A 220 -8.63 6.49 16.49
CA LYS A 220 -8.77 5.19 17.18
C LYS A 220 -10.10 5.08 17.91
N LYS A 221 -10.46 6.15 18.66
CA LYS A 221 -11.72 6.24 19.41
C LYS A 221 -12.91 6.26 18.45
N TYR A 222 -12.79 6.99 17.35
CA TYR A 222 -13.82 7.04 16.31
C TYR A 222 -14.13 5.65 15.76
N ALA A 223 -13.12 4.88 15.37
CA ALA A 223 -13.29 3.53 14.84
C ALA A 223 -13.88 2.53 15.86
N LEU A 224 -13.76 2.77 17.16
CA LEU A 224 -14.39 1.95 18.19
C LEU A 224 -15.90 2.17 18.35
N THR A 225 -16.37 3.36 17.99
CA THR A 225 -17.74 3.81 18.27
C THR A 225 -18.62 3.90 17.03
N HIS A 226 -18.04 3.74 15.83
CA HIS A 226 -18.76 3.89 14.57
C HIS A 226 -18.70 2.60 13.74
N GLU A 227 -19.86 2.16 13.28
CA GLU A 227 -19.98 1.00 12.39
C GLU A 227 -19.28 1.23 11.06
N GLY A 228 -18.76 0.18 10.47
CA GLY A 228 -18.02 0.26 9.19
C GLY A 228 -16.55 0.64 9.31
N PHE A 229 -16.06 0.91 10.54
CA PHE A 229 -14.67 1.19 10.84
C PHE A 229 -14.09 0.12 11.76
N GLU A 230 -12.84 -0.25 11.54
CA GLU A 230 -12.13 -1.21 12.39
C GLU A 230 -10.72 -0.72 12.68
N ASN A 231 -10.26 -0.97 13.91
CA ASN A 231 -8.89 -0.70 14.30
C ASN A 231 -7.99 -1.89 13.99
N ALA A 232 -6.76 -1.59 13.62
CA ALA A 232 -5.67 -2.56 13.60
C ALA A 232 -4.42 -1.96 14.22
N SER A 233 -3.58 -2.80 14.79
CA SER A 233 -2.29 -2.39 15.31
C SER A 233 -1.15 -3.14 14.66
N SER A 234 -0.07 -2.41 14.41
CA SER A 234 1.24 -2.97 14.11
C SER A 234 1.90 -3.34 15.44
N ASP A 235 2.12 -4.62 15.67
CA ASP A 235 2.64 -5.16 16.92
C ASP A 235 4.12 -4.80 17.12
N PHE A 236 4.50 -4.57 18.38
CA PHE A 236 5.85 -4.15 18.77
C PHE A 236 6.32 -4.89 20.02
N ASP A 237 7.46 -5.56 19.92
CA ASP A 237 8.12 -6.23 21.02
C ASP A 237 8.85 -5.19 21.90
N VAL A 238 8.23 -4.83 23.01
CA VAL A 238 8.78 -3.89 23.98
C VAL A 238 9.98 -4.48 24.73
N GLU A 239 10.08 -5.81 24.88
CA GLU A 239 11.20 -6.44 25.57
C GLU A 239 12.50 -6.34 24.78
N HIS A 240 12.44 -6.49 23.47
CA HIS A 240 13.60 -6.44 22.58
C HIS A 240 13.70 -5.12 21.79
N LEU A 241 12.83 -4.15 22.03
CA LEU A 241 12.76 -2.85 21.33
C LEU A 241 12.73 -2.98 19.81
N ARG A 242 12.00 -3.96 19.28
CA ARG A 242 11.92 -4.22 17.85
C ARG A 242 10.49 -4.43 17.38
N PRO A 243 10.16 -4.01 16.14
CA PRO A 243 8.87 -4.32 15.56
C PRO A 243 8.77 -5.83 15.30
N THR A 244 7.59 -6.40 15.53
CA THR A 244 7.29 -7.77 15.11
C THR A 244 6.76 -7.85 13.70
N TYR A 245 6.36 -6.71 13.13
CA TYR A 245 5.69 -6.54 11.83
C TYR A 245 4.38 -7.31 11.67
N LYS A 246 3.81 -7.85 12.75
CA LYS A 246 2.50 -8.49 12.74
C LYS A 246 1.40 -7.44 12.75
N LEU A 247 0.33 -7.69 12.00
CA LEU A 247 -0.87 -6.87 12.02
C LEU A 247 -1.93 -7.56 12.89
N LEU A 248 -2.44 -6.86 13.89
CA LEU A 248 -3.49 -7.33 14.78
C LEU A 248 -4.76 -6.53 14.50
N ILE A 249 -5.74 -7.13 13.81
CA ILE A 249 -7.02 -6.51 13.50
C ILE A 249 -7.94 -6.64 14.72
N GLY A 250 -8.79 -5.62 14.95
CA GLY A 250 -9.69 -5.55 16.10
C GLY A 250 -9.05 -4.97 17.36
N ILE A 251 -7.76 -4.66 17.34
CA ILE A 251 -7.03 -4.14 18.51
C ILE A 251 -6.37 -2.82 18.15
N PRO A 252 -6.73 -1.69 18.78
CA PRO A 252 -6.04 -0.43 18.57
C PRO A 252 -4.63 -0.47 19.13
N GLY A 253 -3.69 0.13 18.41
CA GLY A 253 -2.29 0.20 18.84
C GLY A 253 -2.11 1.03 20.11
N LYS A 254 -1.31 0.48 21.02
CA LYS A 254 -0.87 1.21 22.22
C LYS A 254 0.38 2.04 21.89
N SER A 255 0.48 3.21 22.51
CA SER A 255 1.74 3.96 22.50
C SER A 255 2.72 3.30 23.48
N ASN A 256 3.90 2.95 23.00
CA ASN A 256 4.95 2.35 23.82
C ASN A 256 6.08 3.35 24.16
N ALA A 257 5.86 4.66 23.94
CA ALA A 257 6.89 5.69 24.07
C ALA A 257 7.56 5.67 25.44
N PHE A 258 6.81 5.60 26.54
CA PHE A 258 7.39 5.55 27.88
C PHE A 258 8.20 4.28 28.14
N ALA A 259 7.71 3.13 27.72
CA ALA A 259 8.43 1.87 27.88
C ALA A 259 9.73 1.85 27.06
N ILE A 260 9.68 2.36 25.86
CA ILE A 260 10.85 2.52 24.97
C ILE A 260 11.85 3.49 25.60
N SER A 261 11.40 4.67 26.02
CA SER A 261 12.26 5.69 26.64
C SER A 261 12.93 5.18 27.92
N LYS A 262 12.21 4.44 28.78
CA LYS A 262 12.77 3.80 29.96
C LYS A 262 13.90 2.84 29.62
N LYS A 263 13.69 1.98 28.63
CA LYS A 263 14.71 1.02 28.19
C LYS A 263 15.92 1.68 27.52
N LEU A 264 15.73 2.83 26.88
CA LEU A 264 16.82 3.62 26.31
C LEU A 264 17.58 4.42 27.36
N GLY A 265 17.18 4.37 28.64
CA GLY A 265 17.91 4.97 29.76
C GLY A 265 17.38 6.32 30.24
N LEU A 266 16.17 6.73 29.82
CA LEU A 266 15.54 7.93 30.40
C LEU A 266 15.20 7.66 31.87
N SER A 267 15.54 8.62 32.77
CA SER A 267 15.34 8.44 34.19
C SER A 267 13.87 8.31 34.58
N ASP A 268 13.60 7.51 35.60
CA ASP A 268 12.23 7.31 36.11
C ASP A 268 11.60 8.64 36.58
N GLU A 269 12.39 9.57 37.11
CA GLU A 269 11.94 10.90 37.51
C GLU A 269 11.33 11.69 36.32
N ILE A 270 12.00 11.70 35.19
CA ILE A 270 11.50 12.37 33.95
C ILE A 270 10.26 11.65 33.44
N LEU A 271 10.28 10.30 33.44
CA LEU A 271 9.14 9.50 33.00
C LEU A 271 7.90 9.71 33.87
N ASP A 272 8.05 9.74 35.17
CA ASP A 272 6.93 9.96 36.12
C ASP A 272 6.39 11.39 35.99
N ARG A 273 7.27 12.35 35.79
CA ARG A 273 6.85 13.72 35.49
C ARG A 273 6.10 13.80 34.15
N ALA A 274 6.56 13.13 33.10
CA ALA A 274 5.88 13.09 31.80
C ALA A 274 4.49 12.45 31.92
N LYS A 275 4.36 11.34 32.65
CA LYS A 275 3.06 10.71 32.90
C LYS A 275 2.08 11.64 33.63
N SER A 276 2.57 12.51 34.53
CA SER A 276 1.71 13.47 35.25
C SER A 276 1.08 14.54 34.33
N PHE A 277 1.57 14.71 33.10
CA PHE A 277 0.98 15.59 32.09
C PHE A 277 -0.02 14.87 31.18
N GLN A 278 -0.06 13.51 31.18
CA GLN A 278 -1.13 12.79 30.49
C GLN A 278 -2.43 13.03 31.22
N LYS A 279 -3.42 13.58 30.52
CA LYS A 279 -4.80 13.63 31.03
C LYS A 279 -5.35 12.22 31.02
N ASP A 280 -6.25 11.90 31.98
CA ASP A 280 -6.86 10.57 32.21
C ASP A 280 -7.67 9.98 31.04
N ASP A 281 -7.63 10.56 29.83
CA ASP A 281 -8.40 10.14 28.68
C ASP A 281 -8.03 8.74 28.14
N ASP A 282 -6.80 8.27 28.38
CA ASP A 282 -6.36 6.93 27.92
C ASP A 282 -6.90 5.77 28.79
N VAL A 283 -7.35 6.04 30.01
CA VAL A 283 -7.89 5.01 30.92
C VAL A 283 -9.22 4.46 30.40
N ASN A 284 -10.03 5.29 29.74
CA ASN A 284 -11.34 4.89 29.22
C ASN A 284 -11.28 3.91 28.04
N ILE A 285 -10.22 3.93 27.23
CA ILE A 285 -10.07 3.01 26.07
C ILE A 285 -9.80 1.57 26.55
N CYS A 286 -8.97 1.40 27.58
CA CYS A 286 -8.73 0.08 28.16
C CYS A 286 -9.98 -0.55 28.79
N LEU A 287 -10.86 0.25 29.39
CA LEU A 287 -12.10 -0.23 30.00
C LEU A 287 -13.15 -0.66 28.95
N LEU A 288 -13.18 -0.04 27.78
CA LEU A 288 -14.06 -0.43 26.67
C LEU A 288 -13.71 -1.82 26.09
N TYR A 289 -12.42 -2.20 26.12
CA TYR A 289 -11.99 -3.52 25.64
C TYR A 289 -12.08 -4.63 26.69
N THR A 290 -12.17 -4.32 27.96
CA THR A 290 -12.37 -5.30 29.05
C THR A 290 -13.84 -5.56 29.33
N SER A 291 -14.76 -4.78 28.79
CA SER A 291 -16.19 -5.03 28.85
C SER A 291 -16.58 -6.01 27.74
N PRO A 292 -17.37 -7.07 28.02
CA PRO A 292 -17.86 -7.98 26.98
C PRO A 292 -18.61 -7.16 25.92
N SER A 293 -18.24 -7.40 24.65
CA SER A 293 -18.91 -6.77 23.52
C SER A 293 -20.40 -7.14 23.52
N PRO A 294 -21.31 -6.21 23.19
CA PRO A 294 -22.72 -6.55 22.97
C PRO A 294 -22.94 -7.60 21.89
N ARG A 295 -21.89 -8.01 21.16
CA ARG A 295 -21.91 -9.06 20.13
C ARG A 295 -21.64 -10.48 20.67
N ASP A 296 -21.39 -10.63 21.98
CA ASP A 296 -21.16 -11.94 22.64
C ASP A 296 -22.42 -12.54 23.26
N TYR A 297 -23.62 -12.02 22.92
CA TYR A 297 -24.93 -12.55 23.29
C TYR A 297 -25.78 -12.90 22.08
#